data_e3fd91064fb4ce24d5792ddad2b77513
#
_entry.id   e3fd91064fb4ce24d5792ddad2b77513
#
_cell.length_a   1.000
_cell.length_b   1.000
_cell.length_c   1.000
_cell.angle_alpha   90.00
_cell.angle_beta   90.00
_cell.angle_gamma   90.00
#
_symmetry.space_group_name_H-M   'P 1'
#
loop_
_entity.id
_entity.type
_entity.pdbx_description
1 polymer ?
#
loop_
_entity_poly.entity_id
_entity_poly.type
_entity_poly.pdbx_seq_one_letter_code
_entity_poly.pdbx_strand_id
1 'polypeptide(L)'
;MATYRELLKEVRERIDEVDAREAQDIEGASWIDVREQDEWDEGHLPGAVHVPRGNLESRIEGVVPDKSTPVVLYCASAARSAFAAESLLALGYERPLSLAGGYTDWKRNGYEIVIPKQLSPEKRARYSRHLLIPEIGEAGQLKLLDSKILLIGAGGLGSPASLYLAAAGVGHLGIIDADIVDESNLQRQIAHSLNTLGTPKVDSARRTIEALNPDVEVTTYRERLTSDNIDRILDDGWDIIVDGADNFPTRYLVNDASVWRGIPVVHGSIYRFEGQVTVFKPHEGPCYRCLYPSPPPPELAPSCSEGGVLGVLPGIVGTLQTNEALKLAAEIGDPLVGRLLLFDALTTDFTEVKIKRNPDCPVCGEHPTVTEYIDYVEFCTR
;
A
#
# COMPACT_ATOMS: atom_id res chain seq x y z
N MET A 1 -52.66 -12.44 -18.63
CA MET A 1 -51.44 -12.00 -17.97
C MET A 1 -50.25 -12.55 -18.75
N ALA A 2 -49.34 -11.71 -19.17
CA ALA A 2 -48.17 -12.15 -19.91
C ALA A 2 -47.26 -13.04 -19.02
N THR A 3 -46.72 -14.08 -19.59
CA THR A 3 -45.69 -14.93 -18.95
C THR A 3 -44.37 -14.21 -18.96
N TYR A 4 -43.43 -14.62 -18.09
CA TYR A 4 -42.04 -14.11 -18.12
C TYR A 4 -41.38 -14.19 -19.50
N ARG A 5 -41.62 -15.29 -20.23
CA ARG A 5 -41.04 -15.49 -21.57
C ARG A 5 -41.60 -14.50 -22.59
N GLU A 6 -42.90 -14.22 -22.53
CA GLU A 6 -43.55 -13.25 -23.40
C GLU A 6 -43.04 -11.85 -23.10
N LEU A 7 -42.93 -11.46 -21.82
CA LEU A 7 -42.40 -10.17 -21.41
C LEU A 7 -40.94 -9.97 -21.84
N LEU A 8 -40.10 -10.98 -21.63
CA LEU A 8 -38.69 -10.92 -22.06
C LEU A 8 -38.57 -10.78 -23.60
N LYS A 9 -39.42 -11.44 -24.33
CA LYS A 9 -39.48 -11.29 -25.80
C LYS A 9 -39.83 -9.87 -26.21
N GLU A 10 -40.85 -9.28 -25.59
CA GLU A 10 -41.27 -7.90 -25.85
C GLU A 10 -40.19 -6.88 -25.48
N VAL A 11 -39.46 -7.12 -24.38
CA VAL A 11 -38.33 -6.26 -23.99
C VAL A 11 -37.23 -6.32 -25.05
N ARG A 12 -36.86 -7.51 -25.51
CA ARG A 12 -35.83 -7.68 -26.56
C ARG A 12 -36.18 -7.03 -27.90
N GLU A 13 -37.45 -6.88 -28.20
CA GLU A 13 -37.92 -6.16 -29.41
C GLU A 13 -37.73 -4.62 -29.28
N ARG A 14 -37.50 -4.09 -28.06
CA ARG A 14 -37.36 -2.66 -27.77
C ARG A 14 -35.94 -2.21 -27.46
N ILE A 15 -35.02 -3.13 -27.27
CA ILE A 15 -33.62 -2.85 -26.93
C ILE A 15 -32.71 -3.34 -28.04
N ASP A 16 -31.46 -2.86 -28.03
CA ASP A 16 -30.39 -3.39 -28.88
C ASP A 16 -29.62 -4.47 -28.11
N GLU A 17 -29.43 -5.62 -28.75
CA GLU A 17 -28.51 -6.67 -28.30
C GLU A 17 -27.26 -6.64 -29.17
N VAL A 18 -26.10 -6.89 -28.57
CA VAL A 18 -24.78 -6.91 -29.23
C VAL A 18 -24.05 -8.20 -28.86
N ASP A 19 -23.39 -8.81 -29.83
CA ASP A 19 -22.56 -9.96 -29.53
C ASP A 19 -21.20 -9.58 -28.89
N ALA A 20 -20.46 -10.58 -28.37
CA ALA A 20 -19.22 -10.33 -27.64
C ALA A 20 -18.13 -9.69 -28.50
N ARG A 21 -18.08 -9.95 -29.79
CA ARG A 21 -17.09 -9.39 -30.72
C ARG A 21 -17.45 -7.94 -31.07
N GLU A 22 -18.66 -7.72 -31.46
CA GLU A 22 -19.17 -6.37 -31.77
C GLU A 22 -19.07 -5.44 -30.54
N ALA A 23 -19.35 -5.96 -29.34
CA ALA A 23 -19.28 -5.19 -28.09
C ALA A 23 -17.86 -4.70 -27.77
N GLN A 24 -16.82 -5.49 -28.07
CA GLN A 24 -15.42 -5.10 -27.86
C GLN A 24 -14.96 -4.00 -28.79
N ASP A 25 -15.57 -3.87 -29.97
CA ASP A 25 -15.25 -2.84 -30.99
C ASP A 25 -15.96 -1.51 -30.70
N ILE A 26 -16.80 -1.40 -29.65
CA ILE A 26 -17.50 -0.16 -29.31
C ILE A 26 -16.56 0.76 -28.53
N GLU A 27 -16.02 1.76 -29.21
CA GLU A 27 -15.14 2.76 -28.58
C GLU A 27 -15.86 3.54 -27.48
N GLY A 28 -15.19 3.71 -26.33
CA GLY A 28 -15.67 4.50 -25.20
C GLY A 28 -16.86 3.89 -24.45
N ALA A 29 -17.19 2.62 -24.69
CA ALA A 29 -18.29 1.95 -23.99
C ALA A 29 -18.00 1.74 -22.50
N SER A 30 -18.99 2.02 -21.65
CA SER A 30 -19.00 1.62 -20.25
C SER A 30 -19.61 0.24 -20.11
N TRP A 31 -18.87 -0.66 -19.43
CA TRP A 31 -19.31 -2.04 -19.22
C TRP A 31 -19.91 -2.19 -17.83
N ILE A 32 -21.16 -2.69 -17.73
CA ILE A 32 -21.89 -2.81 -16.47
C ILE A 32 -22.30 -4.26 -16.24
N ASP A 33 -21.82 -4.84 -15.15
CA ASP A 33 -22.27 -6.15 -14.67
C ASP A 33 -23.48 -5.98 -13.76
N VAL A 34 -24.63 -6.54 -14.19
CA VAL A 34 -25.86 -6.47 -13.42
C VAL A 34 -26.19 -7.76 -12.65
N ARG A 35 -25.17 -8.64 -12.48
CA ARG A 35 -25.30 -9.86 -11.68
C ARG A 35 -25.28 -9.57 -10.19
N GLU A 36 -25.52 -10.60 -9.37
CA GLU A 36 -25.36 -10.50 -7.93
C GLU A 36 -23.88 -10.57 -7.50
N GLN A 37 -23.60 -10.22 -6.25
CA GLN A 37 -22.22 -10.10 -5.74
C GLN A 37 -21.44 -11.43 -5.83
N ASP A 38 -22.08 -12.55 -5.49
CA ASP A 38 -21.49 -13.88 -5.56
C ASP A 38 -21.10 -14.27 -7.00
N GLU A 39 -21.92 -13.91 -7.98
CA GLU A 39 -21.61 -14.14 -9.40
C GLU A 39 -20.45 -13.25 -9.89
N TRP A 40 -20.37 -12.01 -9.41
CA TRP A 40 -19.25 -11.09 -9.68
C TRP A 40 -17.94 -11.63 -9.10
N ASP A 41 -18.01 -12.13 -7.89
CA ASP A 41 -16.86 -12.68 -7.16
C ASP A 41 -16.27 -13.93 -7.79
N GLU A 42 -17.09 -14.70 -8.55
CA GLU A 42 -16.61 -15.83 -9.36
C GLU A 42 -15.86 -15.40 -10.63
N GLY A 43 -15.92 -14.14 -10.98
CA GLY A 43 -15.23 -13.52 -12.12
C GLY A 43 -16.15 -12.61 -12.94
N HIS A 44 -15.56 -11.61 -13.57
CA HIS A 44 -16.26 -10.62 -14.38
C HIS A 44 -15.47 -10.25 -15.64
N LEU A 45 -16.08 -9.49 -16.56
CA LEU A 45 -15.42 -9.00 -17.77
C LEU A 45 -14.41 -7.88 -17.40
N PRO A 46 -13.27 -7.81 -18.12
CA PRO A 46 -12.29 -6.74 -17.91
C PRO A 46 -12.91 -5.34 -18.05
N GLY A 47 -12.57 -4.44 -17.13
CA GLY A 47 -13.06 -3.06 -17.15
C GLY A 47 -14.53 -2.87 -16.80
N ALA A 48 -15.26 -3.93 -16.45
CA ALA A 48 -16.66 -3.81 -16.05
C ALA A 48 -16.81 -3.20 -14.65
N VAL A 49 -17.87 -2.43 -14.47
CA VAL A 49 -18.30 -1.89 -13.17
C VAL A 49 -19.50 -2.71 -12.66
N HIS A 50 -19.43 -3.13 -11.40
CA HIS A 50 -20.49 -3.93 -10.78
C HIS A 50 -21.63 -3.05 -10.26
N VAL A 51 -22.79 -3.18 -10.85
CA VAL A 51 -24.02 -2.54 -10.41
C VAL A 51 -25.15 -3.57 -10.46
N PRO A 52 -25.42 -4.29 -9.35
CA PRO A 52 -26.46 -5.32 -9.31
C PRO A 52 -27.80 -4.80 -9.83
N ARG A 53 -28.54 -5.68 -10.53
CA ARG A 53 -29.81 -5.30 -11.20
C ARG A 53 -30.75 -4.53 -10.29
N GLY A 54 -30.84 -4.90 -9.01
CA GLY A 54 -31.71 -4.26 -8.04
C GLY A 54 -31.32 -2.82 -7.65
N ASN A 55 -30.11 -2.41 -7.96
CA ASN A 55 -29.56 -1.09 -7.61
C ASN A 55 -29.27 -0.23 -8.85
N LEU A 56 -29.54 -0.74 -10.06
CA LEU A 56 -29.11 -0.11 -11.31
C LEU A 56 -29.63 1.33 -11.44
N GLU A 57 -30.93 1.52 -11.35
CA GLU A 57 -31.59 2.80 -11.59
C GLU A 57 -31.11 3.89 -10.60
N SER A 58 -30.82 3.50 -9.36
CA SER A 58 -30.39 4.44 -8.33
C SER A 58 -28.90 4.78 -8.37
N ARG A 59 -28.08 3.98 -9.06
CA ARG A 59 -26.61 4.13 -9.05
C ARG A 59 -26.02 4.51 -10.39
N ILE A 60 -26.70 4.23 -11.50
CA ILE A 60 -26.10 4.34 -12.84
C ILE A 60 -25.67 5.77 -13.19
N GLU A 61 -26.42 6.79 -12.77
CA GLU A 61 -26.05 8.19 -13.05
C GLU A 61 -24.76 8.61 -12.35
N GLY A 62 -24.41 8.01 -11.20
CA GLY A 62 -23.14 8.21 -10.54
C GLY A 62 -21.98 7.46 -11.20
N VAL A 63 -22.27 6.36 -11.93
CA VAL A 63 -21.27 5.52 -12.61
C VAL A 63 -21.05 5.98 -14.04
N VAL A 64 -22.11 6.29 -14.77
CA VAL A 64 -22.10 6.78 -16.15
C VAL A 64 -22.93 8.08 -16.22
N PRO A 65 -22.33 9.24 -15.84
CA PRO A 65 -23.05 10.51 -15.80
C PRO A 65 -23.50 11.02 -17.17
N ASP A 66 -22.70 10.75 -18.22
CA ASP A 66 -23.02 11.15 -19.59
C ASP A 66 -23.90 10.09 -20.27
N LYS A 67 -25.15 10.45 -20.49
CA LYS A 67 -26.17 9.56 -21.08
C LYS A 67 -25.95 9.24 -22.55
N SER A 68 -25.05 9.98 -23.23
CA SER A 68 -24.64 9.70 -24.62
C SER A 68 -23.57 8.58 -24.69
N THR A 69 -22.92 8.27 -23.58
CA THR A 69 -21.95 7.16 -23.52
C THR A 69 -22.63 5.83 -23.82
N PRO A 70 -22.11 5.00 -24.75
CA PRO A 70 -22.60 3.64 -24.95
C PRO A 70 -22.43 2.81 -23.68
N VAL A 71 -23.49 2.09 -23.26
CA VAL A 71 -23.45 1.27 -22.05
C VAL A 71 -23.72 -0.18 -22.42
N VAL A 72 -22.70 -1.05 -22.29
CA VAL A 72 -22.85 -2.48 -22.50
C VAL A 72 -23.20 -3.15 -21.17
N LEU A 73 -24.40 -3.65 -21.06
CA LEU A 73 -24.91 -4.33 -19.88
C LEU A 73 -24.82 -5.84 -20.07
N TYR A 74 -24.36 -6.57 -19.07
CA TYR A 74 -24.38 -8.02 -19.10
C TYR A 74 -24.83 -8.64 -17.78
N CYS A 75 -25.37 -9.85 -17.89
CA CYS A 75 -25.64 -10.74 -16.77
C CYS A 75 -25.17 -12.16 -17.09
N ALA A 76 -25.64 -13.18 -16.41
CA ALA A 76 -25.24 -14.55 -16.71
C ALA A 76 -25.64 -14.99 -18.12
N SER A 77 -26.88 -14.70 -18.58
CA SER A 77 -27.49 -15.24 -19.81
C SER A 77 -28.31 -14.25 -20.62
N ALA A 78 -28.02 -12.96 -20.53
CA ALA A 78 -28.69 -11.83 -21.21
C ALA A 78 -30.14 -11.53 -20.81
N ALA A 79 -30.72 -12.22 -19.84
CA ALA A 79 -32.12 -11.92 -19.46
C ALA A 79 -32.24 -10.69 -18.53
N ARG A 80 -31.44 -10.64 -17.45
CA ARG A 80 -31.40 -9.47 -16.52
C ARG A 80 -30.88 -8.21 -17.21
N SER A 81 -29.88 -8.37 -18.10
CA SER A 81 -29.31 -7.24 -18.85
C SER A 81 -30.28 -6.68 -19.90
N ALA A 82 -31.17 -7.48 -20.47
CA ALA A 82 -32.23 -6.99 -21.34
C ALA A 82 -33.18 -6.04 -20.59
N PHE A 83 -33.70 -6.44 -19.44
CA PHE A 83 -34.52 -5.55 -18.60
C PHE A 83 -33.73 -4.35 -18.07
N ALA A 84 -32.40 -4.50 -17.84
CA ALA A 84 -31.53 -3.41 -17.46
C ALA A 84 -31.40 -2.37 -18.58
N ALA A 85 -31.20 -2.80 -19.82
CA ALA A 85 -31.14 -1.92 -20.98
C ALA A 85 -32.45 -1.14 -21.19
N GLU A 86 -33.60 -1.80 -21.05
CA GLU A 86 -34.91 -1.14 -21.12
C GLU A 86 -35.06 -0.07 -20.03
N SER A 87 -34.62 -0.35 -18.79
CA SER A 87 -34.62 0.65 -17.70
C SER A 87 -33.73 1.84 -18.02
N LEU A 88 -32.56 1.63 -18.63
CA LEU A 88 -31.67 2.75 -19.02
C LEU A 88 -32.26 3.59 -20.15
N LEU A 89 -32.95 2.98 -21.12
CA LEU A 89 -33.71 3.75 -22.13
C LEU A 89 -34.77 4.64 -21.48
N ALA A 90 -35.49 4.12 -20.51
CA ALA A 90 -36.49 4.91 -19.75
C ALA A 90 -35.87 6.05 -18.92
N LEU A 91 -34.59 5.92 -18.49
CA LEU A 91 -33.81 6.95 -17.82
C LEU A 91 -33.16 7.94 -18.80
N GLY A 92 -33.33 7.74 -20.11
CA GLY A 92 -32.83 8.65 -21.16
C GLY A 92 -31.41 8.39 -21.62
N TYR A 93 -30.82 7.22 -21.36
CA TYR A 93 -29.57 6.81 -21.99
C TYR A 93 -29.80 6.54 -23.48
N GLU A 94 -28.90 7.05 -24.32
CA GLU A 94 -29.11 7.01 -25.77
C GLU A 94 -28.78 5.63 -26.38
N ARG A 95 -27.78 4.92 -25.79
CA ARG A 95 -27.30 3.66 -26.36
C ARG A 95 -26.99 2.61 -25.30
N PRO A 96 -27.99 2.12 -24.54
CA PRO A 96 -27.84 0.95 -23.69
C PRO A 96 -27.97 -0.34 -24.53
N LEU A 97 -26.98 -1.22 -24.40
CA LEU A 97 -26.86 -2.47 -25.18
C LEU A 97 -26.86 -3.67 -24.23
N SER A 98 -27.59 -4.71 -24.52
CA SER A 98 -27.53 -5.97 -23.78
C SER A 98 -26.56 -6.93 -24.46
N LEU A 99 -25.55 -7.43 -23.73
CA LEU A 99 -24.60 -8.44 -24.25
C LEU A 99 -25.31 -9.77 -24.45
N ALA A 100 -25.45 -10.19 -25.72
CA ALA A 100 -26.07 -11.45 -26.10
C ALA A 100 -25.31 -12.65 -25.49
N GLY A 101 -26.02 -13.60 -24.89
CA GLY A 101 -25.43 -14.74 -24.19
C GLY A 101 -24.78 -14.42 -22.84
N GLY A 102 -24.49 -13.14 -22.56
CA GLY A 102 -23.92 -12.67 -21.30
C GLY A 102 -22.59 -13.29 -20.92
N TYR A 103 -22.29 -13.30 -19.60
CA TYR A 103 -21.05 -13.85 -19.05
C TYR A 103 -20.80 -15.32 -19.40
N THR A 104 -21.86 -16.13 -19.47
CA THR A 104 -21.74 -17.57 -19.76
C THR A 104 -21.17 -17.80 -21.14
N ASP A 105 -21.67 -17.10 -22.15
CA ASP A 105 -21.18 -17.24 -23.54
C ASP A 105 -19.82 -16.56 -23.70
N TRP A 106 -19.55 -15.45 -23.05
CA TRP A 106 -18.24 -14.80 -22.99
C TRP A 106 -17.16 -15.78 -22.52
N LYS A 107 -17.38 -16.41 -21.36
CA LYS A 107 -16.46 -17.40 -20.78
C LYS A 107 -16.32 -18.65 -21.66
N ARG A 108 -17.42 -19.15 -22.23
CA ARG A 108 -17.42 -20.33 -23.12
C ARG A 108 -16.60 -20.11 -24.40
N ASN A 109 -16.60 -18.90 -24.91
CA ASN A 109 -15.84 -18.55 -26.12
C ASN A 109 -14.36 -18.22 -25.81
N GLY A 110 -13.91 -18.34 -24.55
CA GLY A 110 -12.52 -18.18 -24.17
C GLY A 110 -12.05 -16.72 -24.09
N TYR A 111 -12.97 -15.76 -24.01
CA TYR A 111 -12.62 -14.36 -23.78
C TYR A 111 -12.06 -14.15 -22.37
N GLU A 112 -11.24 -13.15 -22.21
CA GLU A 112 -10.61 -12.79 -20.93
C GLU A 112 -11.66 -12.49 -19.85
N ILE A 113 -11.40 -13.01 -18.64
CA ILE A 113 -12.18 -12.71 -17.42
C ILE A 113 -11.23 -12.31 -16.32
N VAL A 114 -11.69 -11.42 -15.46
CA VAL A 114 -10.99 -11.02 -14.23
C VAL A 114 -11.64 -11.77 -13.07
N ILE A 115 -10.84 -12.52 -12.33
CA ILE A 115 -11.28 -13.15 -11.08
C ILE A 115 -10.78 -12.25 -9.95
N PRO A 116 -11.67 -11.58 -9.19
CA PRO A 116 -11.27 -10.72 -8.09
C PRO A 116 -10.49 -11.52 -7.03
N LYS A 117 -9.40 -10.96 -6.55
CA LYS A 117 -8.73 -11.52 -5.37
C LYS A 117 -9.68 -11.46 -4.20
N GLN A 118 -9.75 -12.56 -3.44
CA GLN A 118 -10.57 -12.67 -2.24
C GLN A 118 -9.75 -13.19 -1.08
N LEU A 119 -10.14 -12.82 0.13
CA LEU A 119 -9.56 -13.39 1.32
C LEU A 119 -10.09 -14.81 1.55
N SER A 120 -9.17 -15.76 1.83
CA SER A 120 -9.58 -17.09 2.30
C SER A 120 -10.33 -16.97 3.65
N PRO A 121 -11.11 -17.98 4.04
CA PRO A 121 -11.78 -17.99 5.35
C PRO A 121 -10.83 -17.78 6.53
N GLU A 122 -9.61 -18.34 6.45
CA GLU A 122 -8.57 -18.20 7.48
C GLU A 122 -8.07 -16.74 7.54
N LYS A 123 -7.81 -16.11 6.39
CA LYS A 123 -7.41 -14.70 6.30
C LYS A 123 -8.54 -13.78 6.75
N ARG A 124 -9.79 -14.07 6.41
CA ARG A 124 -10.96 -13.34 6.93
C ARG A 124 -11.05 -13.41 8.45
N ALA A 125 -10.80 -14.58 9.06
CA ALA A 125 -10.79 -14.75 10.50
C ALA A 125 -9.63 -13.94 11.14
N ARG A 126 -8.41 -14.04 10.60
CA ARG A 126 -7.21 -13.34 11.08
C ARG A 126 -7.39 -11.83 11.06
N TYR A 127 -7.82 -11.27 9.93
CA TYR A 127 -7.94 -9.83 9.71
C TYR A 127 -9.32 -9.28 10.01
N SER A 128 -10.20 -10.04 10.66
CA SER A 128 -11.60 -9.69 10.90
C SER A 128 -11.81 -8.29 11.49
N ARG A 129 -10.87 -7.81 12.32
CA ARG A 129 -10.96 -6.47 12.93
C ARG A 129 -10.66 -5.35 11.92
N HIS A 130 -9.75 -5.55 10.98
CA HIS A 130 -9.52 -4.63 9.87
C HIS A 130 -10.72 -4.57 8.91
N LEU A 131 -11.33 -5.73 8.64
CA LEU A 131 -12.48 -5.81 7.72
C LEU A 131 -13.72 -5.05 8.22
N LEU A 132 -13.82 -4.82 9.53
CA LEU A 132 -14.91 -4.02 10.14
C LEU A 132 -14.68 -2.51 10.04
N ILE A 133 -13.48 -2.06 9.70
CA ILE A 133 -13.14 -0.63 9.54
C ILE A 133 -13.50 -0.23 8.10
N PRO A 134 -14.48 0.68 7.87
CA PRO A 134 -14.93 1.00 6.51
C PRO A 134 -13.82 1.50 5.58
N GLU A 135 -12.84 2.22 6.12
CA GLU A 135 -11.70 2.77 5.37
C GLU A 135 -10.70 1.68 4.92
N ILE A 136 -10.66 0.54 5.61
CA ILE A 136 -9.82 -0.60 5.24
C ILE A 136 -10.65 -1.62 4.45
N GLY A 137 -11.64 -2.22 5.08
CA GLY A 137 -12.47 -3.26 4.49
C GLY A 137 -11.66 -4.41 3.90
N GLU A 138 -12.26 -5.17 3.00
CA GLU A 138 -11.55 -6.23 2.26
C GLU A 138 -10.57 -5.66 1.24
N ALA A 139 -10.94 -4.58 0.55
CA ALA A 139 -10.10 -3.95 -0.47
C ALA A 139 -8.78 -3.43 0.11
N GLY A 140 -8.82 -2.73 1.24
CA GLY A 140 -7.61 -2.27 1.95
C GLY A 140 -6.77 -3.43 2.48
N GLN A 141 -7.40 -4.49 3.01
CA GLN A 141 -6.67 -5.67 3.47
C GLN A 141 -5.98 -6.41 2.32
N LEU A 142 -6.58 -6.48 1.14
CA LEU A 142 -5.96 -7.06 -0.06
C LEU A 142 -4.74 -6.24 -0.49
N LYS A 143 -4.83 -4.89 -0.45
CA LYS A 143 -3.68 -4.01 -0.70
C LYS A 143 -2.54 -4.26 0.27
N LEU A 144 -2.82 -4.43 1.57
CA LEU A 144 -1.81 -4.78 2.56
C LEU A 144 -1.13 -6.12 2.24
N LEU A 145 -1.91 -7.13 1.87
CA LEU A 145 -1.39 -8.46 1.51
C LEU A 145 -0.56 -8.45 0.21
N ASP A 146 -0.79 -7.49 -0.67
CA ASP A 146 -0.01 -7.32 -1.92
C ASP A 146 1.22 -6.42 -1.72
N SER A 147 1.30 -5.68 -0.60
CA SER A 147 2.36 -4.70 -0.36
C SER A 147 3.69 -5.33 0.03
N LYS A 148 4.77 -4.71 -0.41
CA LYS A 148 6.16 -5.07 -0.09
C LYS A 148 6.84 -3.93 0.64
N ILE A 149 7.26 -4.15 1.88
CA ILE A 149 7.86 -3.11 2.73
C ILE A 149 9.27 -3.51 3.17
N LEU A 150 10.24 -2.64 2.90
CA LEU A 150 11.63 -2.82 3.33
C LEU A 150 11.89 -2.09 4.65
N LEU A 151 12.33 -2.82 5.68
CA LEU A 151 12.77 -2.26 6.95
C LEU A 151 14.30 -2.11 6.93
N ILE A 152 14.78 -0.89 7.13
CA ILE A 152 16.20 -0.61 7.33
C ILE A 152 16.50 -0.69 8.82
N GLY A 153 17.09 -1.81 9.23
CA GLY A 153 17.39 -2.14 10.63
C GLY A 153 16.32 -2.99 11.31
N ALA A 154 16.77 -3.98 12.07
CA ALA A 154 15.97 -4.84 12.97
C ALA A 154 16.18 -4.45 14.44
N GLY A 155 16.60 -3.20 14.69
CA GLY A 155 16.89 -2.65 15.99
C GLY A 155 15.64 -2.15 16.74
N GLY A 156 15.79 -1.04 17.49
CA GLY A 156 14.74 -0.49 18.34
C GLY A 156 13.48 -0.08 17.59
N LEU A 157 13.62 0.65 16.48
CA LEU A 157 12.49 1.08 15.63
C LEU A 157 11.97 -0.07 14.75
N GLY A 158 12.88 -0.84 14.14
CA GLY A 158 12.51 -1.94 13.27
C GLY A 158 11.80 -3.09 13.98
N SER A 159 12.10 -3.34 15.26
CA SER A 159 11.44 -4.40 16.04
C SER A 159 9.92 -4.22 16.13
N PRO A 160 9.38 -3.14 16.71
CA PRO A 160 7.94 -2.94 16.77
C PRO A 160 7.33 -2.78 15.36
N ALA A 161 8.02 -2.09 14.45
CA ALA A 161 7.53 -1.90 13.08
C ALA A 161 7.33 -3.25 12.37
N SER A 162 8.31 -4.14 12.40
CA SER A 162 8.22 -5.45 11.75
C SER A 162 7.09 -6.31 12.28
N LEU A 163 6.87 -6.30 13.62
CA LEU A 163 5.81 -7.08 14.24
C LEU A 163 4.41 -6.56 13.89
N TYR A 164 4.19 -5.25 13.95
CA TYR A 164 2.89 -4.68 13.63
C TYR A 164 2.57 -4.70 12.14
N LEU A 165 3.56 -4.52 11.25
CA LEU A 165 3.36 -4.72 9.80
C LEU A 165 2.97 -6.18 9.49
N ALA A 166 3.66 -7.14 10.11
CA ALA A 166 3.33 -8.55 9.98
C ALA A 166 1.93 -8.88 10.55
N ALA A 167 1.59 -8.38 11.73
CA ALA A 167 0.28 -8.58 12.34
C ALA A 167 -0.85 -7.98 11.50
N ALA A 168 -0.61 -6.82 10.87
CA ALA A 168 -1.54 -6.18 9.95
C ALA A 168 -1.71 -6.91 8.61
N GLY A 169 -0.81 -7.84 8.28
CA GLY A 169 -0.87 -8.64 7.06
C GLY A 169 -0.25 -7.95 5.85
N VAL A 170 0.84 -7.19 6.04
CA VAL A 170 1.71 -6.79 4.92
C VAL A 170 2.30 -8.05 4.32
N GLY A 171 2.09 -8.27 3.01
CA GLY A 171 2.38 -9.56 2.39
C GLY A 171 3.85 -9.92 2.31
N HIS A 172 4.72 -8.93 2.13
CA HIS A 172 6.16 -9.18 2.03
C HIS A 172 6.96 -8.13 2.83
N LEU A 173 7.79 -8.60 3.75
CA LEU A 173 8.71 -7.77 4.53
C LEU A 173 10.17 -8.08 4.15
N GLY A 174 10.91 -7.06 3.71
CA GLY A 174 12.35 -7.09 3.62
C GLY A 174 12.97 -6.56 4.92
N ILE A 175 14.01 -7.19 5.42
CA ILE A 175 14.71 -6.73 6.63
C ILE A 175 16.21 -6.74 6.38
N ILE A 176 16.85 -5.58 6.49
CA ILE A 176 18.30 -5.46 6.37
C ILE A 176 18.92 -5.05 7.71
N ASP A 177 19.85 -5.83 8.21
CA ASP A 177 20.63 -5.55 9.42
C ASP A 177 21.88 -6.45 9.44
N ALA A 178 23.04 -5.90 9.77
CA ALA A 178 24.32 -6.63 9.84
C ALA A 178 24.62 -7.20 11.23
N ASP A 179 23.87 -6.78 12.25
CA ASP A 179 24.18 -7.08 13.64
C ASP A 179 23.66 -8.45 14.10
N ILE A 180 24.20 -8.88 15.24
CA ILE A 180 23.70 -10.01 16.01
C ILE A 180 22.89 -9.50 17.22
N VAL A 181 22.04 -10.38 17.76
CA VAL A 181 21.27 -10.11 18.97
C VAL A 181 22.20 -10.12 20.18
N ASP A 182 22.20 -9.04 20.93
CA ASP A 182 22.93 -8.87 22.19
C ASP A 182 21.95 -8.64 23.34
N GLU A 183 22.30 -9.09 24.55
CA GLU A 183 21.45 -8.96 25.74
C GLU A 183 21.09 -7.51 26.05
N SER A 184 22.03 -6.57 25.86
CA SER A 184 21.84 -5.14 26.04
C SER A 184 20.80 -4.54 25.09
N ASN A 185 20.45 -5.24 24.02
CA ASN A 185 19.45 -4.82 23.06
C ASN A 185 18.01 -5.12 23.54
N LEU A 186 17.82 -6.16 24.35
CA LEU A 186 16.50 -6.72 24.69
C LEU A 186 15.61 -5.75 25.44
N GLN A 187 16.16 -4.72 26.07
CA GLN A 187 15.39 -3.69 26.77
C GLN A 187 14.54 -2.81 25.82
N ARG A 188 14.79 -2.86 24.48
CA ARG A 188 14.07 -2.06 23.46
C ARG A 188 13.82 -2.77 22.14
N GLN A 189 14.48 -3.88 21.85
CA GLN A 189 14.39 -4.62 20.58
C GLN A 189 13.51 -5.88 20.75
N ILE A 190 12.20 -5.65 20.85
CA ILE A 190 11.20 -6.66 21.27
C ILE A 190 10.95 -7.79 20.26
N ALA A 191 11.47 -7.69 19.03
CA ALA A 191 11.45 -8.80 18.06
C ALA A 191 12.44 -9.92 18.44
N HIS A 192 13.36 -9.64 19.38
CA HIS A 192 14.40 -10.57 19.83
C HIS A 192 14.13 -11.06 21.25
N SER A 193 14.80 -12.13 21.64
CA SER A 193 14.67 -12.72 22.96
C SER A 193 15.96 -13.41 23.42
N LEU A 194 16.03 -13.83 24.68
CA LEU A 194 17.14 -14.61 25.20
C LEU A 194 17.42 -15.86 24.37
N ASN A 195 16.39 -16.46 23.77
CA ASN A 195 16.53 -17.67 22.93
C ASN A 195 17.22 -17.40 21.58
N THR A 196 17.39 -16.12 21.21
CA THR A 196 18.02 -15.72 19.95
C THR A 196 19.35 -14.97 20.13
N LEU A 197 19.90 -14.94 21.36
CA LEU A 197 21.21 -14.34 21.63
C LEU A 197 22.29 -14.90 20.70
N GLY A 198 23.12 -14.00 20.14
CA GLY A 198 24.21 -14.35 19.23
C GLY A 198 23.78 -14.73 17.81
N THR A 199 22.48 -14.79 17.51
CA THR A 199 22.00 -15.00 16.12
C THR A 199 21.88 -13.66 15.37
N PRO A 200 21.98 -13.66 14.03
CA PRO A 200 21.71 -12.45 13.26
C PRO A 200 20.33 -11.85 13.59
N LYS A 201 20.26 -10.53 13.77
CA LYS A 201 19.00 -9.84 14.10
C LYS A 201 17.91 -10.11 13.06
N VAL A 202 18.26 -10.12 11.78
CA VAL A 202 17.31 -10.38 10.69
C VAL A 202 16.68 -11.78 10.79
N ASP A 203 17.43 -12.79 11.22
CA ASP A 203 16.92 -14.16 11.39
C ASP A 203 16.04 -14.28 12.63
N SER A 204 16.44 -13.59 13.71
CA SER A 204 15.64 -13.52 14.93
C SER A 204 14.29 -12.85 14.67
N ALA A 205 14.29 -11.72 13.97
CA ALA A 205 13.07 -11.02 13.58
C ALA A 205 12.19 -11.89 12.67
N ARG A 206 12.76 -12.52 11.63
CA ARG A 206 12.03 -13.44 10.75
C ARG A 206 11.31 -14.54 11.54
N ARG A 207 11.99 -15.22 12.46
CA ARG A 207 11.38 -16.29 13.29
C ARG A 207 10.18 -15.77 14.08
N THR A 208 10.28 -14.56 14.64
CA THR A 208 9.20 -13.95 15.42
C THR A 208 8.02 -13.57 14.53
N ILE A 209 8.29 -13.02 13.35
CA ILE A 209 7.28 -12.67 12.35
C ILE A 209 6.54 -13.92 11.86
N GLU A 210 7.25 -14.97 11.45
CA GLU A 210 6.68 -16.23 10.98
C GLU A 210 5.81 -16.91 12.04
N ALA A 211 6.21 -16.82 13.32
CA ALA A 211 5.41 -17.33 14.44
C ALA A 211 4.15 -16.49 14.71
N LEU A 212 4.18 -15.19 14.41
CA LEU A 212 3.04 -14.28 14.57
C LEU A 212 2.06 -14.41 13.40
N ASN A 213 2.57 -14.40 12.18
CA ASN A 213 1.77 -14.42 10.96
C ASN A 213 2.48 -15.22 9.85
N PRO A 214 2.12 -16.49 9.63
CA PRO A 214 2.76 -17.33 8.61
C PRO A 214 2.38 -16.94 7.16
N ASP A 215 1.44 -16.02 6.97
CA ASP A 215 1.06 -15.52 5.63
C ASP A 215 2.03 -14.46 5.09
N VAL A 216 2.97 -13.98 5.93
CA VAL A 216 3.93 -12.93 5.56
C VAL A 216 5.22 -13.56 5.04
N GLU A 217 5.58 -13.22 3.82
CA GLU A 217 6.89 -13.55 3.26
C GLU A 217 7.96 -12.65 3.90
N VAL A 218 9.11 -13.21 4.27
CA VAL A 218 10.22 -12.45 4.88
C VAL A 218 11.52 -12.67 4.13
N THR A 219 12.01 -11.64 3.47
CA THR A 219 13.36 -11.62 2.88
C THR A 219 14.36 -10.97 3.86
N THR A 220 15.48 -11.61 4.10
CA THR A 220 16.50 -11.11 5.03
C THR A 220 17.81 -10.82 4.34
N TYR A 221 18.40 -9.63 4.61
CA TYR A 221 19.70 -9.21 4.13
C TYR A 221 20.65 -9.05 5.34
N ARG A 222 21.57 -10.02 5.52
CA ARG A 222 22.53 -10.03 6.64
C ARG A 222 23.76 -9.21 6.30
N GLU A 223 23.57 -7.94 6.00
CA GLU A 223 24.62 -7.06 5.54
C GLU A 223 24.32 -5.61 5.93
N ARG A 224 25.36 -4.79 5.94
CA ARG A 224 25.19 -3.35 6.11
C ARG A 224 24.75 -2.73 4.79
N LEU A 225 23.79 -1.83 4.83
CA LEU A 225 23.38 -1.07 3.66
C LEU A 225 24.48 -0.09 3.25
N THR A 226 24.90 -0.13 1.99
CA THR A 226 25.95 0.69 1.41
C THR A 226 25.57 1.12 -0.01
N SER A 227 26.32 2.07 -0.58
CA SER A 227 26.17 2.47 -1.98
C SER A 227 26.33 1.32 -2.97
N ASP A 228 27.10 0.28 -2.60
CA ASP A 228 27.39 -0.85 -3.50
C ASP A 228 26.25 -1.87 -3.58
N ASN A 229 25.38 -1.95 -2.55
CA ASN A 229 24.35 -2.99 -2.48
C ASN A 229 22.90 -2.46 -2.49
N ILE A 230 22.68 -1.17 -2.30
CA ILE A 230 21.32 -0.60 -2.18
C ILE A 230 20.49 -0.83 -3.44
N ASP A 231 21.04 -0.65 -4.63
CA ASP A 231 20.31 -0.86 -5.87
C ASP A 231 19.86 -2.30 -6.03
N ARG A 232 20.75 -3.28 -5.76
CA ARG A 232 20.39 -4.70 -5.78
C ARG A 232 19.24 -5.02 -4.82
N ILE A 233 19.23 -4.41 -3.63
CA ILE A 233 18.17 -4.62 -2.63
C ILE A 233 16.86 -3.97 -3.08
N LEU A 234 16.93 -2.76 -3.67
CA LEU A 234 15.75 -2.06 -4.16
C LEU A 234 15.16 -2.69 -5.44
N ASP A 235 15.98 -3.40 -6.23
CA ASP A 235 15.54 -4.14 -7.43
C ASP A 235 14.61 -5.33 -7.10
N ASP A 236 14.53 -5.78 -5.84
CA ASP A 236 13.52 -6.74 -5.38
C ASP A 236 12.09 -6.16 -5.35
N GLY A 237 11.92 -4.87 -5.63
CA GLY A 237 10.64 -4.20 -5.91
C GLY A 237 9.85 -3.86 -4.65
N TRP A 238 10.42 -3.04 -3.78
CA TRP A 238 9.79 -2.55 -2.56
C TRP A 238 8.90 -1.34 -2.83
N ASP A 239 7.69 -1.34 -2.27
CA ASP A 239 6.72 -0.24 -2.41
C ASP A 239 6.99 0.89 -1.40
N ILE A 240 7.50 0.54 -0.21
CA ILE A 240 7.73 1.47 0.90
C ILE A 240 9.00 1.08 1.64
N ILE A 241 9.76 2.07 2.09
CA ILE A 241 10.89 1.87 3.00
C ILE A 241 10.51 2.41 4.38
N VAL A 242 10.72 1.61 5.43
CA VAL A 242 10.65 2.07 6.83
C VAL A 242 12.08 2.23 7.34
N ASP A 243 12.46 3.49 7.58
CA ASP A 243 13.80 3.86 8.02
C ASP A 243 13.93 3.74 9.55
N GLY A 244 14.59 2.69 9.99
CA GLY A 244 14.99 2.45 11.37
C GLY A 244 16.50 2.63 11.59
N ALA A 245 17.22 3.30 10.66
CA ALA A 245 18.65 3.53 10.76
C ALA A 245 19.01 4.42 11.96
N ASP A 246 20.07 4.07 12.65
CA ASP A 246 20.62 4.78 13.80
C ASP A 246 21.81 5.70 13.47
N ASN A 247 22.14 5.81 12.16
CA ASN A 247 23.29 6.59 11.70
C ASN A 247 22.95 7.45 10.48
N PHE A 248 23.61 8.59 10.36
CA PHE A 248 23.37 9.55 9.28
C PHE A 248 23.78 9.06 7.90
N PRO A 249 24.94 8.39 7.69
CA PRO A 249 25.30 7.87 6.37
C PRO A 249 24.20 7.03 5.74
N THR A 250 23.62 6.10 6.48
CA THR A 250 22.52 5.26 6.00
C THR A 250 21.26 6.08 5.67
N ARG A 251 20.89 7.09 6.49
CA ARG A 251 19.74 7.95 6.23
C ARG A 251 19.87 8.75 4.94
N TYR A 252 21.05 9.35 4.69
CA TYR A 252 21.29 10.07 3.45
C TYR A 252 21.30 9.15 2.23
N LEU A 253 21.94 7.98 2.34
CA LEU A 253 21.92 6.97 1.29
C LEU A 253 20.50 6.52 0.93
N VAL A 254 19.69 6.14 1.94
CA VAL A 254 18.30 5.73 1.75
C VAL A 254 17.47 6.86 1.14
N ASN A 255 17.65 8.11 1.60
CA ASN A 255 16.97 9.26 1.03
C ASN A 255 17.28 9.43 -0.46
N ASP A 256 18.56 9.44 -0.83
CA ASP A 256 18.97 9.72 -2.20
C ASP A 256 18.45 8.61 -3.14
N ALA A 257 18.66 7.36 -2.78
CA ALA A 257 18.14 6.21 -3.50
C ALA A 257 16.61 6.24 -3.64
N SER A 258 15.89 6.58 -2.56
CA SER A 258 14.42 6.66 -2.56
C SER A 258 13.90 7.71 -3.52
N VAL A 259 14.54 8.89 -3.57
CA VAL A 259 14.16 9.97 -4.50
C VAL A 259 14.35 9.52 -5.95
N TRP A 260 15.46 8.88 -6.28
CA TRP A 260 15.74 8.41 -7.64
C TRP A 260 14.86 7.24 -8.08
N ARG A 261 14.47 6.38 -7.14
CA ARG A 261 13.59 5.22 -7.40
C ARG A 261 12.10 5.53 -7.25
N GLY A 262 11.73 6.71 -6.73
CA GLY A 262 10.33 7.08 -6.48
C GLY A 262 9.68 6.33 -5.32
N ILE A 263 10.48 5.73 -4.40
CA ILE A 263 9.96 4.91 -3.30
C ILE A 263 9.77 5.78 -2.05
N PRO A 264 8.58 5.85 -1.43
CA PRO A 264 8.36 6.61 -0.20
C PRO A 264 9.12 6.01 0.98
N VAL A 265 9.64 6.89 1.84
CA VAL A 265 10.34 6.52 3.08
C VAL A 265 9.53 7.01 4.29
N VAL A 266 9.18 6.09 5.16
CA VAL A 266 8.64 6.41 6.49
C VAL A 266 9.82 6.53 7.45
N HIS A 267 10.21 7.77 7.71
CA HIS A 267 11.35 8.09 8.57
C HIS A 267 10.95 8.15 10.04
N GLY A 268 11.76 7.54 10.89
CA GLY A 268 11.70 7.67 12.33
C GLY A 268 13.08 7.94 12.94
N SER A 269 13.14 8.74 13.97
CA SER A 269 14.35 8.98 14.72
C SER A 269 14.06 9.17 16.21
N ILE A 270 14.99 8.76 17.05
CA ILE A 270 14.85 8.83 18.50
C ILE A 270 16.17 9.30 19.13
N TYR A 271 16.04 10.05 20.20
CA TYR A 271 17.18 10.43 21.03
C TYR A 271 16.74 10.65 22.48
N ARG A 272 17.29 9.92 23.44
CA ARG A 272 16.94 9.97 24.86
C ARG A 272 15.44 9.81 25.12
N PHE A 273 14.71 10.94 25.17
CA PHE A 273 13.27 11.00 25.43
C PHE A 273 12.50 11.58 24.24
N GLU A 274 13.19 12.01 23.20
CA GLU A 274 12.60 12.66 22.04
C GLU A 274 12.48 11.68 20.87
N GLY A 275 11.36 11.74 20.18
CA GLY A 275 11.08 10.98 18.97
C GLY A 275 10.54 11.85 17.87
N GLN A 276 10.76 11.46 16.62
CA GLN A 276 10.18 12.14 15.46
C GLN A 276 9.79 11.14 14.38
N VAL A 277 8.72 11.46 13.65
CA VAL A 277 8.21 10.68 12.52
C VAL A 277 7.77 11.60 11.39
N THR A 278 8.08 11.25 10.15
CA THR A 278 7.58 11.91 8.94
C THR A 278 7.58 10.93 7.77
N VAL A 279 6.89 11.30 6.69
CA VAL A 279 6.91 10.57 5.42
C VAL A 279 7.59 11.43 4.36
N PHE A 280 8.69 10.94 3.81
CA PHE A 280 9.32 11.50 2.63
C PHE A 280 8.77 10.77 1.39
N LYS A 281 7.86 11.43 0.67
CA LYS A 281 7.25 10.89 -0.55
C LYS A 281 7.84 11.63 -1.75
N PRO A 282 8.67 10.97 -2.57
CA PRO A 282 9.30 11.60 -3.71
C PRO A 282 8.29 12.28 -4.63
N HIS A 283 8.66 13.44 -5.15
CA HIS A 283 7.87 14.28 -6.06
C HIS A 283 6.59 14.92 -5.49
N GLU A 284 6.08 14.45 -4.33
CA GLU A 284 4.89 15.00 -3.67
C GLU A 284 5.21 15.86 -2.45
N GLY A 285 6.35 15.62 -1.81
CA GLY A 285 6.75 16.31 -0.57
C GLY A 285 8.24 16.62 -0.48
N PRO A 286 8.71 17.11 0.67
CA PRO A 286 10.13 17.26 0.96
C PRO A 286 10.81 15.90 1.05
N CYS A 287 12.12 15.85 0.80
CA CYS A 287 12.98 14.72 1.11
C CYS A 287 13.79 14.99 2.40
N TYR A 288 14.55 14.00 2.89
CA TYR A 288 15.39 14.16 4.09
C TYR A 288 16.37 15.33 3.98
N ARG A 289 16.98 15.55 2.81
CA ARG A 289 17.90 16.67 2.56
C ARG A 289 17.21 18.03 2.50
N CYS A 290 15.90 18.11 2.28
CA CYS A 290 15.16 19.36 2.41
C CYS A 290 15.10 19.83 3.87
N LEU A 291 15.03 18.87 4.80
CA LEU A 291 14.98 19.13 6.25
C LEU A 291 16.39 19.24 6.85
N TYR A 292 17.28 18.33 6.42
CA TYR A 292 18.67 18.24 6.89
C TYR A 292 19.63 18.30 5.68
N PRO A 293 19.97 19.51 5.18
CA PRO A 293 20.84 19.66 4.00
C PRO A 293 22.26 19.10 4.20
N SER A 294 22.76 19.16 5.43
CA SER A 294 24.02 18.60 5.86
C SER A 294 23.87 17.88 7.21
N PRO A 295 24.70 16.86 7.48
CA PRO A 295 24.70 16.19 8.76
C PRO A 295 25.09 17.17 9.89
N PRO A 296 24.59 16.99 11.12
CA PRO A 296 25.04 17.75 12.25
C PRO A 296 26.51 17.40 12.57
N PRO A 297 27.27 18.34 13.18
CA PRO A 297 28.61 18.04 13.68
C PRO A 297 28.58 16.81 14.62
N PRO A 298 29.60 15.91 14.54
CA PRO A 298 29.61 14.67 15.33
C PRO A 298 29.42 14.88 16.83
N GLU A 299 29.90 16.00 17.39
CA GLU A 299 29.79 16.33 18.81
C GLU A 299 28.32 16.64 19.24
N LEU A 300 27.48 17.02 18.28
CA LEU A 300 26.06 17.36 18.53
C LEU A 300 25.09 16.20 18.23
N ALA A 301 25.63 15.09 17.76
CA ALA A 301 24.84 13.94 17.34
C ALA A 301 25.39 12.60 17.84
N PRO A 302 25.54 12.42 19.17
CA PRO A 302 25.99 11.16 19.73
C PRO A 302 25.02 10.02 19.34
N SER A 303 25.57 8.83 19.15
CA SER A 303 24.77 7.63 18.87
C SER A 303 23.85 7.25 20.05
N CYS A 304 22.81 6.45 19.79
CA CYS A 304 21.97 5.92 20.87
C CYS A 304 22.75 5.11 21.92
N SER A 305 23.88 4.52 21.54
CA SER A 305 24.77 3.81 22.46
C SER A 305 25.50 4.75 23.43
N GLU A 306 25.77 5.98 23.02
CA GLU A 306 26.45 7.01 23.83
C GLU A 306 25.46 7.88 24.60
N GLY A 307 24.37 8.29 23.95
CA GLY A 307 23.37 9.19 24.53
C GLY A 307 22.34 8.52 25.42
N GLY A 308 22.17 7.20 25.30
CA GLY A 308 21.08 6.45 25.92
C GLY A 308 19.73 6.65 25.23
N VAL A 309 18.78 5.77 25.52
CA VAL A 309 17.40 5.86 25.01
C VAL A 309 16.44 5.19 25.99
N LEU A 310 15.30 5.84 26.26
CA LEU A 310 14.22 5.26 27.02
C LEU A 310 13.66 4.04 26.27
N GLY A 311 13.67 2.83 26.86
CA GLY A 311 13.39 1.57 26.15
C GLY A 311 12.02 1.49 25.48
N VAL A 312 11.00 2.18 26.00
CA VAL A 312 9.66 2.22 25.37
C VAL A 312 9.59 3.19 24.19
N LEU A 313 10.49 4.18 24.10
CA LEU A 313 10.44 5.23 23.07
C LEU A 313 10.52 4.66 21.64
N PRO A 314 11.43 3.71 21.30
CA PRO A 314 11.42 3.06 20.00
C PRO A 314 10.11 2.34 19.71
N GLY A 315 9.44 1.80 20.74
CA GLY A 315 8.11 1.18 20.62
C GLY A 315 7.07 2.18 20.13
N ILE A 316 7.01 3.36 20.74
CA ILE A 316 6.08 4.44 20.36
C ILE A 316 6.37 4.92 18.94
N VAL A 317 7.62 5.31 18.67
CA VAL A 317 8.02 5.86 17.36
C VAL A 317 7.90 4.82 16.25
N GLY A 318 8.35 3.57 16.47
CA GLY A 318 8.24 2.50 15.47
C GLY A 318 6.79 2.10 15.17
N THR A 319 5.88 2.20 16.15
CA THR A 319 4.44 1.98 15.88
C THR A 319 3.81 3.17 15.13
N LEU A 320 4.25 4.40 15.36
CA LEU A 320 3.86 5.55 14.54
C LEU A 320 4.37 5.40 13.10
N GLN A 321 5.62 4.95 12.91
CA GLN A 321 6.12 4.60 11.57
C GLN A 321 5.25 3.52 10.91
N THR A 322 4.88 2.49 11.65
CA THR A 322 3.99 1.44 11.13
C THR A 322 2.65 2.01 10.67
N ASN A 323 2.05 2.88 11.47
CA ASN A 323 0.78 3.55 11.12
C ASN A 323 0.90 4.31 9.79
N GLU A 324 1.99 5.06 9.57
CA GLU A 324 2.23 5.76 8.32
C GLU A 324 2.45 4.81 7.14
N ALA A 325 3.19 3.71 7.35
CA ALA A 325 3.41 2.69 6.34
C ALA A 325 2.10 1.99 5.93
N LEU A 326 1.23 1.68 6.91
CA LEU A 326 -0.09 1.08 6.63
C LEU A 326 -1.02 2.04 5.89
N LYS A 327 -0.99 3.36 6.21
CA LYS A 327 -1.74 4.37 5.45
C LYS A 327 -1.31 4.42 3.99
N LEU A 328 -0.01 4.39 3.74
CA LEU A 328 0.54 4.37 2.38
C LEU A 328 0.15 3.08 1.64
N ALA A 329 0.32 1.92 2.28
CA ALA A 329 0.08 0.62 1.67
C ALA A 329 -1.41 0.36 1.38
N ALA A 330 -2.30 0.73 2.28
CA ALA A 330 -3.75 0.59 2.10
C ALA A 330 -4.38 1.75 1.32
N GLU A 331 -3.62 2.83 1.05
CA GLU A 331 -4.08 4.08 0.42
C GLU A 331 -5.25 4.73 1.19
N ILE A 332 -5.10 4.84 2.51
CA ILE A 332 -6.12 5.40 3.41
C ILE A 332 -5.57 6.59 4.20
N GLY A 333 -6.48 7.44 4.64
CA GLY A 333 -6.17 8.59 5.51
C GLY A 333 -5.21 9.60 4.88
N ASP A 334 -4.50 10.34 5.73
CA ASP A 334 -3.58 11.42 5.33
C ASP A 334 -2.18 11.16 5.92
N PRO A 335 -1.24 10.57 5.14
CA PRO A 335 0.12 10.34 5.60
C PRO A 335 0.86 11.64 5.95
N LEU A 336 1.89 11.56 6.82
CA LEU A 336 2.70 12.70 7.29
C LEU A 336 3.63 13.29 6.20
N VAL A 337 3.14 13.43 4.96
CA VAL A 337 3.88 14.08 3.88
C VAL A 337 3.88 15.59 4.09
N GLY A 338 5.07 16.20 4.16
CA GLY A 338 5.20 17.64 4.46
C GLY A 338 4.91 18.01 5.91
N ARG A 339 4.81 17.04 6.80
CA ARG A 339 4.56 17.21 8.24
C ARG A 339 5.56 16.38 9.05
N LEU A 340 6.18 16.99 10.03
CA LEU A 340 7.07 16.34 11.00
C LEU A 340 6.36 16.28 12.36
N LEU A 341 6.10 15.08 12.82
CA LEU A 341 5.56 14.82 14.15
C LEU A 341 6.72 14.65 15.14
N LEU A 342 6.75 15.47 16.18
CA LEU A 342 7.69 15.40 17.30
C LEU A 342 6.97 14.83 18.50
N PHE A 343 7.63 13.97 19.26
CA PHE A 343 7.13 13.39 20.51
C PHE A 343 8.15 13.59 21.62
N ASP A 344 7.72 14.16 22.74
CA ASP A 344 8.49 14.24 23.98
C ASP A 344 7.93 13.27 25.02
N ALA A 345 8.71 12.26 25.39
CA ALA A 345 8.29 11.22 26.32
C ALA A 345 8.30 11.70 27.79
N LEU A 346 8.94 12.83 28.13
CA LEU A 346 8.91 13.37 29.49
C LEU A 346 7.60 14.09 29.80
N THR A 347 7.07 14.82 28.82
CA THR A 347 5.81 15.56 28.95
C THR A 347 4.63 14.83 28.31
N THR A 348 4.89 13.81 27.47
CA THR A 348 3.91 13.10 26.64
C THR A 348 3.25 14.02 25.60
N ASP A 349 3.96 15.05 25.16
CA ASP A 349 3.47 16.00 24.17
C ASP A 349 3.78 15.54 22.75
N PHE A 350 2.81 15.79 21.86
CA PHE A 350 2.97 15.67 20.42
C PHE A 350 2.90 17.06 19.78
N THR A 351 3.90 17.39 18.98
CA THR A 351 3.95 18.64 18.22
C THR A 351 4.10 18.35 16.74
N GLU A 352 3.24 18.94 15.91
CA GLU A 352 3.35 18.84 14.47
C GLU A 352 3.98 20.10 13.87
N VAL A 353 5.01 19.93 13.06
CA VAL A 353 5.71 21.02 12.36
C VAL A 353 5.53 20.81 10.84
N LYS A 354 5.13 21.85 10.12
CA LYS A 354 5.06 21.82 8.67
C LYS A 354 6.46 21.92 8.07
N ILE A 355 6.81 21.00 7.20
CA ILE A 355 8.06 20.99 6.44
C ILE A 355 7.77 21.15 4.95
N LYS A 356 8.61 21.90 4.25
CA LYS A 356 8.42 22.23 2.84
C LYS A 356 9.56 21.67 1.99
N ARG A 357 9.24 21.32 0.76
CA ARG A 357 10.26 21.01 -0.26
C ARG A 357 11.14 22.25 -0.48
N ASN A 358 12.44 22.04 -0.50
CA ASN A 358 13.41 23.09 -0.83
C ASN A 358 13.65 23.06 -2.35
N PRO A 359 13.37 24.17 -3.09
CA PRO A 359 13.64 24.23 -4.53
C PRO A 359 15.11 24.02 -4.88
N ASP A 360 16.02 24.42 -3.98
CA ASP A 360 17.48 24.29 -4.13
C ASP A 360 18.04 23.00 -3.52
N CYS A 361 17.17 22.03 -3.19
CA CYS A 361 17.63 20.75 -2.64
C CYS A 361 18.56 20.04 -3.62
N PRO A 362 19.74 19.57 -3.15
CA PRO A 362 20.72 18.97 -4.06
C PRO A 362 20.28 17.65 -4.69
N VAL A 363 19.22 16.99 -4.18
CA VAL A 363 18.72 15.71 -4.70
C VAL A 363 17.33 15.82 -5.32
N CYS A 364 16.36 16.46 -4.64
CA CYS A 364 14.98 16.54 -5.12
C CYS A 364 14.58 17.93 -5.61
N GLY A 365 15.50 18.92 -5.62
CA GLY A 365 15.23 20.28 -6.06
C GLY A 365 14.96 20.41 -7.57
N GLU A 366 14.84 21.67 -8.04
CA GLU A 366 14.62 21.95 -9.46
C GLU A 366 15.87 21.69 -10.30
N HIS A 367 17.06 21.87 -9.69
CA HIS A 367 18.36 21.67 -10.32
C HIS A 367 19.23 20.78 -9.44
N PRO A 368 18.98 19.46 -9.41
CA PRO A 368 19.72 18.56 -8.53
C PRO A 368 21.19 18.47 -8.90
N THR A 369 22.07 18.54 -7.91
CA THR A 369 23.53 18.46 -8.06
C THR A 369 24.12 17.12 -7.59
N VAL A 370 23.36 16.34 -6.82
CA VAL A 370 23.68 14.98 -6.39
C VAL A 370 22.79 14.03 -7.17
N THR A 371 23.35 13.40 -8.21
CA THR A 371 22.66 12.51 -9.16
C THR A 371 23.17 11.08 -9.13
N GLU A 372 24.19 10.81 -8.32
CA GLU A 372 24.81 9.50 -8.12
C GLU A 372 25.18 9.29 -6.65
N TYR A 373 25.46 8.06 -6.25
CA TYR A 373 25.90 7.76 -4.89
C TYR A 373 27.24 8.40 -4.60
N ILE A 374 27.35 8.98 -3.40
CA ILE A 374 28.57 9.60 -2.88
C ILE A 374 29.17 8.73 -1.77
N ASP A 375 30.36 9.08 -1.28
CA ASP A 375 30.86 8.54 -0.02
C ASP A 375 30.10 9.18 1.15
N TYR A 376 29.04 8.49 1.63
CA TYR A 376 28.20 9.00 2.71
C TYR A 376 28.89 9.02 4.07
N VAL A 377 29.92 8.20 4.28
CA VAL A 377 30.70 8.20 5.52
C VAL A 377 31.57 9.44 5.55
N GLU A 378 32.29 9.70 4.46
CA GLU A 378 33.08 10.95 4.35
C GLU A 378 32.19 12.18 4.43
N PHE A 379 31.05 12.18 3.74
CA PHE A 379 30.09 13.30 3.77
C PHE A 379 29.59 13.61 5.18
N CYS A 380 29.39 12.60 6.04
CA CYS A 380 28.90 12.78 7.40
C CYS A 380 30.02 13.05 8.44
N THR A 381 31.28 12.99 8.03
CA THR A 381 32.45 13.27 8.94
C THR A 381 33.14 14.61 8.65
N ARG A 382 32.76 15.28 7.57
CA ARG A 382 33.20 16.65 7.23
C ARG A 382 32.44 17.66 8.07
#